data_d15603e4587135d5740b5bb2d2cf5857
#
_entry.id   d15603e4587135d5740b5bb2d2cf5857
#
_cell.length_a   1.000
_cell.length_b   1.000
_cell.length_c   1.000
_cell.angle_alpha   90.00
_cell.angle_beta   90.00
_cell.angle_gamma   90.00
#
_symmetry.space_group_name_H-M   'P 1'
#
loop_
_entity.id
_entity.type
_entity.pdbx_description
1 polymer ?
#
loop_
_entity_poly.entity_id
_entity_poly.type
_entity_poly.pdbx_seq_one_letter_code
_entity_poly.pdbx_strand_id
1 'polypeptide(L)'
;VIRGYNIWVVALAQYLSAIFILAPEKRALDIVLDWRLFLIVLASTLTIASGYIINNFYDAKKDLINRPKKAMIDRLVSQETKLKVYFTINFIVAFLMFFISWRAVLFFSTYIFLIWFYSHKLKKMFLIGNITAAVLAVLPFFGILMYYKNFYHVIFAHATFLYLLILIRELIKDLENIEGDLIADYKTIPVVFGEKRAKSIISILTISTIVPIYFLIEIYNVGYMDIYFYLSLIALLFFCMMLWKATTKTEYLKLHFLLKFIIVS
;
A
#
# COMPACT_ATOMS: atom_id res chain seq x y z
N VAL A 1 11.26 -10.79 -8.65
CA VAL A 1 10.38 -11.02 -7.49
C VAL A 1 10.10 -9.71 -6.75
N ILE A 2 11.13 -8.98 -6.31
CA ILE A 2 10.99 -7.74 -5.55
C ILE A 2 10.83 -6.55 -6.49
N ARG A 3 9.85 -5.65 -6.19
CA ARG A 3 9.66 -4.40 -6.92
C ARG A 3 10.52 -3.29 -6.29
N GLY A 4 11.83 -3.28 -6.58
CA GLY A 4 12.81 -2.38 -5.95
C GLY A 4 12.40 -0.91 -5.95
N TYR A 5 11.88 -0.40 -7.07
CA TYR A 5 11.40 0.98 -7.16
C TYR A 5 10.38 1.35 -6.07
N ASN A 6 9.40 0.48 -5.81
CA ASN A 6 8.38 0.76 -4.80
C ASN A 6 8.97 0.83 -3.38
N ILE A 7 10.04 0.09 -3.09
CA ILE A 7 10.72 0.12 -1.80
C ILE A 7 11.35 1.48 -1.53
N TRP A 8 12.05 2.04 -2.54
CA TRP A 8 12.64 3.37 -2.43
C TRP A 8 11.58 4.46 -2.25
N VAL A 9 10.46 4.36 -2.99
CA VAL A 9 9.35 5.31 -2.85
C VAL A 9 8.77 5.27 -1.44
N VAL A 10 8.58 4.09 -0.86
CA VAL A 10 8.07 3.96 0.53
C VAL A 10 9.07 4.53 1.53
N ALA A 11 10.37 4.24 1.39
CA ALA A 11 11.40 4.79 2.26
C ALA A 11 11.40 6.32 2.24
N LEU A 12 11.38 6.91 1.03
CA LEU A 12 11.30 8.36 0.85
C LEU A 12 10.02 8.94 1.47
N ALA A 13 8.85 8.32 1.18
CA ALA A 13 7.58 8.75 1.74
C ALA A 13 7.56 8.70 3.27
N GLN A 14 8.18 7.68 3.88
CA GLN A 14 8.32 7.58 5.33
C GLN A 14 9.16 8.72 5.92
N TYR A 15 10.29 9.09 5.30
CA TYR A 15 11.10 10.22 5.73
C TYR A 15 10.37 11.55 5.54
N LEU A 16 9.72 11.77 4.39
CA LEU A 16 8.94 12.99 4.15
C LEU A 16 7.77 13.11 5.14
N SER A 17 7.07 12.01 5.41
CA SER A 17 6.01 12.00 6.43
C SER A 17 6.55 12.29 7.83
N ALA A 18 7.75 11.79 8.16
CA ALA A 18 8.38 12.09 9.44
C ALA A 18 8.73 13.57 9.59
N ILE A 19 9.26 14.20 8.52
CA ILE A 19 9.69 15.61 8.52
C ILE A 19 8.47 16.56 8.53
N PHE A 20 7.48 16.32 7.68
CA PHE A 20 6.43 17.31 7.45
C PHE A 20 5.13 17.06 8.24
N ILE A 21 4.88 15.82 8.66
CA ILE A 21 3.59 15.44 9.27
C ILE A 21 3.77 14.94 10.71
N LEU A 22 4.75 14.05 10.96
CA LEU A 22 4.85 13.34 12.24
C LEU A 22 5.70 14.06 13.29
N ALA A 23 6.69 14.84 12.87
CA ALA A 23 7.55 15.60 13.76
C ALA A 23 7.94 16.99 13.18
N PRO A 24 6.95 17.81 12.76
CA PRO A 24 7.19 19.09 12.07
C PRO A 24 7.94 20.11 12.92
N GLU A 25 7.96 19.95 14.25
CA GLU A 25 8.71 20.79 15.19
C GLU A 25 10.21 20.50 15.22
N LYS A 26 10.65 19.37 14.68
CA LYS A 26 12.07 18.98 14.65
C LYS A 26 12.75 19.47 13.37
N ARG A 27 14.03 19.77 13.45
CA ARG A 27 14.80 20.09 12.23
C ARG A 27 14.91 18.86 11.34
N ALA A 28 14.74 19.04 10.04
CA ALA A 28 14.81 17.95 9.06
C ALA A 28 16.12 17.15 9.15
N LEU A 29 17.25 17.82 9.41
CA LEU A 29 18.55 17.17 9.55
C LEU A 29 18.58 16.22 10.75
N ASP A 30 17.98 16.59 11.89
CA ASP A 30 17.94 15.76 13.10
C ASP A 30 17.09 14.50 12.85
N ILE A 31 16.04 14.61 12.03
CA ILE A 31 15.21 13.48 11.63
C ILE A 31 15.96 12.54 10.68
N VAL A 32 16.64 13.09 9.67
CA VAL A 32 17.39 12.29 8.68
C VAL A 32 18.55 11.54 9.33
N LEU A 33 19.21 12.15 10.32
CA LEU A 33 20.33 11.56 11.06
C LEU A 33 19.92 10.67 12.25
N ASP A 34 18.62 10.54 12.51
CA ASP A 34 18.13 9.68 13.57
C ASP A 34 18.30 8.19 13.20
N TRP A 35 19.31 7.54 13.79
CA TRP A 35 19.62 6.14 13.53
C TRP A 35 18.46 5.18 13.89
N ARG A 36 17.62 5.53 14.87
CA ARG A 36 16.46 4.71 15.25
C ARG A 36 15.39 4.80 14.20
N LEU A 37 15.11 6.00 13.68
CA LEU A 37 14.21 6.17 12.54
C LEU A 37 14.73 5.41 11.32
N PHE A 38 16.04 5.51 11.03
CA PHE A 38 16.66 4.74 9.94
C PHE A 38 16.40 3.24 10.09
N LEU A 39 16.57 2.66 11.27
CA LEU A 39 16.29 1.24 11.51
C LEU A 39 14.80 0.89 11.32
N ILE A 40 13.87 1.77 11.73
CA ILE A 40 12.43 1.57 11.53
C ILE A 40 12.08 1.61 10.03
N VAL A 41 12.62 2.56 9.28
CA VAL A 41 12.43 2.65 7.82
C VAL A 41 13.04 1.44 7.13
N LEU A 42 14.23 1.02 7.51
CA LEU A 42 14.89 -0.17 6.99
C LEU A 42 14.05 -1.44 7.29
N ALA A 43 13.56 -1.61 8.50
CA ALA A 43 12.69 -2.72 8.86
C ALA A 43 11.38 -2.71 8.05
N SER A 44 10.76 -1.55 7.85
CA SER A 44 9.57 -1.39 7.02
C SER A 44 9.82 -1.83 5.57
N THR A 45 10.91 -1.36 4.98
CA THR A 45 11.29 -1.68 3.61
C THR A 45 11.65 -3.16 3.43
N LEU A 46 12.36 -3.75 4.38
CA LEU A 46 12.67 -5.19 4.39
C LEU A 46 11.39 -6.03 4.57
N THR A 47 10.48 -5.62 5.44
CA THR A 47 9.19 -6.31 5.62
C THR A 47 8.35 -6.25 4.34
N ILE A 48 8.29 -5.11 3.66
CA ILE A 48 7.61 -4.99 2.36
C ILE A 48 8.30 -5.87 1.29
N ALA A 49 9.64 -5.91 1.27
CA ALA A 49 10.38 -6.77 0.35
C ALA A 49 10.07 -8.26 0.59
N SER A 50 10.05 -8.70 1.85
CA SER A 50 9.65 -10.06 2.21
C SER A 50 8.18 -10.33 1.83
N GLY A 51 7.31 -9.33 1.97
CA GLY A 51 5.92 -9.37 1.53
C GLY A 51 5.78 -9.61 0.03
N TYR A 52 6.59 -8.98 -0.82
CA TYR A 52 6.62 -9.28 -2.26
C TYR A 52 7.04 -10.73 -2.54
N ILE A 53 8.00 -11.26 -1.78
CA ILE A 53 8.49 -12.64 -1.97
C ILE A 53 7.39 -13.63 -1.61
N ILE A 54 6.78 -13.50 -0.43
CA ILE A 54 5.73 -14.44 0.00
C ILE A 54 4.47 -14.33 -0.85
N ASN A 55 4.10 -13.13 -1.28
CA ASN A 55 2.98 -12.94 -2.20
C ASN A 55 3.24 -13.61 -3.57
N ASN A 56 4.46 -13.46 -4.12
CA ASN A 56 4.85 -14.12 -5.36
C ASN A 56 4.88 -15.65 -5.23
N PHE A 57 5.24 -16.17 -4.05
CA PHE A 57 5.20 -17.60 -3.77
C PHE A 57 3.77 -18.15 -3.91
N TYR A 58 2.78 -17.49 -3.28
CA TYR A 58 1.38 -17.93 -3.31
C TYR A 58 0.67 -17.61 -4.64
N ASP A 59 1.06 -16.54 -5.35
CA ASP A 59 0.44 -16.11 -6.61
C ASP A 59 1.03 -16.77 -7.87
N ALA A 60 1.96 -17.70 -7.73
CA ALA A 60 2.71 -18.27 -8.85
C ALA A 60 1.81 -18.83 -9.99
N LYS A 61 0.67 -19.45 -9.66
CA LYS A 61 -0.30 -19.95 -10.66
C LYS A 61 -1.08 -18.83 -11.32
N LYS A 62 -1.57 -17.86 -10.53
CA LYS A 62 -2.33 -16.70 -11.00
C LYS A 62 -1.49 -15.78 -11.90
N ASP A 63 -0.22 -15.55 -11.53
CA ASP A 63 0.68 -14.69 -12.29
C ASP A 63 1.03 -15.28 -13.67
N LEU A 64 0.94 -16.59 -13.87
CA LEU A 64 1.09 -17.21 -15.21
C LEU A 64 0.03 -16.72 -16.20
N ILE A 65 -1.16 -16.44 -15.72
CA ILE A 65 -2.30 -15.99 -16.54
C ILE A 65 -2.24 -14.47 -16.70
N ASN A 66 -2.18 -13.75 -15.59
CA ASN A 66 -2.26 -12.30 -15.58
C ASN A 66 -1.01 -11.61 -16.12
N ARG A 67 0.19 -12.20 -15.91
CA ARG A 67 1.50 -11.61 -16.21
C ARG A 67 2.53 -12.67 -16.64
N PRO A 68 2.31 -13.38 -17.78
CA PRO A 68 3.10 -14.55 -18.17
C PRO A 68 4.60 -14.25 -18.27
N LYS A 69 4.97 -13.14 -18.90
CA LYS A 69 6.40 -12.74 -19.03
C LYS A 69 7.10 -12.59 -17.67
N LYS A 70 6.42 -11.93 -16.71
CA LYS A 70 6.95 -11.77 -15.35
C LYS A 70 7.03 -13.10 -14.63
N ALA A 71 6.00 -13.94 -14.74
CA ALA A 71 5.95 -15.23 -14.07
C ALA A 71 7.08 -16.18 -14.57
N MET A 72 7.45 -16.11 -15.85
CA MET A 72 8.60 -16.86 -16.40
C MET A 72 9.91 -16.43 -15.73
N ILE A 73 10.16 -15.12 -15.59
CA ILE A 73 11.36 -14.60 -14.91
C ILE A 73 11.36 -15.01 -13.42
N ASP A 74 10.23 -14.90 -12.75
CA ASP A 74 10.10 -15.25 -11.34
C ASP A 74 10.31 -16.76 -11.06
N ARG A 75 10.14 -17.62 -12.06
CA ARG A 75 10.43 -19.08 -11.99
C ARG A 75 11.91 -19.42 -12.03
N LEU A 76 12.78 -18.50 -12.45
CA LEU A 76 14.23 -18.69 -12.39
C LEU A 76 14.74 -18.85 -10.95
N VAL A 77 13.98 -18.36 -9.97
CA VAL A 77 14.28 -18.53 -8.54
C VAL A 77 13.40 -19.65 -7.98
N SER A 78 14.02 -20.68 -7.39
CA SER A 78 13.30 -21.82 -6.82
C SER A 78 12.37 -21.38 -5.67
N GLN A 79 11.29 -22.13 -5.44
CA GLN A 79 10.37 -21.85 -4.34
C GLN A 79 11.05 -22.00 -2.98
N GLU A 80 11.94 -22.94 -2.85
CA GLU A 80 12.75 -23.14 -1.64
C GLU A 80 13.64 -21.92 -1.35
N THR A 81 14.32 -21.39 -2.36
CA THR A 81 15.13 -20.18 -2.23
C THR A 81 14.29 -18.99 -1.81
N LYS A 82 13.08 -18.80 -2.39
CA LYS A 82 12.16 -17.73 -1.99
C LYS A 82 11.79 -17.82 -0.51
N LEU A 83 11.49 -19.02 -0.01
CA LEU A 83 11.16 -19.21 1.40
C LEU A 83 12.37 -18.98 2.32
N LYS A 84 13.55 -19.48 1.95
CA LYS A 84 14.80 -19.21 2.71
C LYS A 84 15.04 -17.70 2.83
N VAL A 85 15.00 -16.97 1.72
CA VAL A 85 15.18 -15.51 1.71
C VAL A 85 14.09 -14.81 2.52
N TYR A 86 12.84 -15.23 2.42
CA TYR A 86 11.72 -14.69 3.20
C TYR A 86 11.99 -14.82 4.72
N PHE A 87 12.31 -16.00 5.20
CA PHE A 87 12.59 -16.22 6.63
C PHE A 87 13.83 -15.47 7.10
N THR A 88 14.90 -15.43 6.29
CA THR A 88 16.13 -14.70 6.62
C THR A 88 15.84 -13.20 6.79
N ILE A 89 15.11 -12.58 5.85
CA ILE A 89 14.75 -11.14 5.95
C ILE A 89 13.91 -10.89 7.20
N ASN A 90 12.91 -11.71 7.48
CA ASN A 90 12.04 -11.52 8.64
C ASN A 90 12.79 -11.70 9.97
N PHE A 91 13.75 -12.62 10.03
CA PHE A 91 14.63 -12.76 11.18
C PHE A 91 15.50 -11.51 11.38
N ILE A 92 16.08 -10.97 10.30
CA ILE A 92 16.85 -9.73 10.35
C ILE A 92 15.97 -8.58 10.86
N VAL A 93 14.74 -8.43 10.38
CA VAL A 93 13.81 -7.40 10.85
C VAL A 93 13.55 -7.52 12.35
N ALA A 94 13.22 -8.72 12.83
CA ALA A 94 12.99 -8.95 14.26
C ALA A 94 14.21 -8.60 15.10
N PHE A 95 15.41 -9.00 14.64
CA PHE A 95 16.69 -8.70 15.28
C PHE A 95 16.97 -7.18 15.33
N LEU A 96 16.79 -6.45 14.21
CA LEU A 96 16.97 -5.01 14.17
C LEU A 96 16.02 -4.29 15.13
N MET A 97 14.76 -4.72 15.20
CA MET A 97 13.76 -4.08 16.06
C MET A 97 14.03 -4.31 17.57
N PHE A 98 14.79 -5.33 17.92
CA PHE A 98 15.22 -5.54 19.30
C PHE A 98 16.07 -4.36 19.83
N PHE A 99 16.87 -3.71 18.97
CA PHE A 99 17.66 -2.52 19.34
C PHE A 99 16.81 -1.25 19.52
N ILE A 100 15.56 -1.25 19.04
CA ILE A 100 14.64 -0.11 19.20
C ILE A 100 13.83 -0.25 20.48
N SER A 101 13.01 -1.28 20.58
CA SER A 101 12.22 -1.62 21.76
C SER A 101 11.47 -2.94 21.58
N TRP A 102 11.04 -3.55 22.68
CA TRP A 102 10.17 -4.73 22.64
C TRP A 102 8.83 -4.44 21.92
N ARG A 103 8.31 -3.20 22.00
CA ARG A 103 7.10 -2.77 21.29
C ARG A 103 7.31 -2.75 19.77
N ALA A 104 8.49 -2.33 19.32
CA ALA A 104 8.85 -2.38 17.91
C ALA A 104 8.95 -3.83 17.40
N VAL A 105 9.53 -4.73 18.19
CA VAL A 105 9.56 -6.17 17.86
C VAL A 105 8.14 -6.72 17.71
N LEU A 106 7.25 -6.43 18.66
CA LEU A 106 5.86 -6.88 18.62
C LEU A 106 5.12 -6.33 17.39
N PHE A 107 5.28 -5.04 17.11
CA PHE A 107 4.66 -4.39 15.94
C PHE A 107 5.11 -5.02 14.63
N PHE A 108 6.41 -5.15 14.39
CA PHE A 108 6.91 -5.72 13.14
C PHE A 108 6.65 -7.22 13.02
N SER A 109 6.69 -7.99 14.11
CA SER A 109 6.31 -9.40 14.10
C SER A 109 4.83 -9.58 13.73
N THR A 110 3.95 -8.74 14.27
CA THR A 110 2.53 -8.72 13.91
C THR A 110 2.35 -8.31 12.44
N TYR A 111 3.08 -7.32 11.97
CA TYR A 111 3.04 -6.87 10.58
C TYR A 111 3.49 -7.96 9.60
N ILE A 112 4.59 -8.66 9.89
CA ILE A 112 5.07 -9.81 9.11
C ILE A 112 4.03 -10.92 9.07
N PHE A 113 3.44 -11.26 10.23
CA PHE A 113 2.37 -12.26 10.32
C PHE A 113 1.15 -11.86 9.47
N LEU A 114 0.70 -10.62 9.55
CA LEU A 114 -0.44 -10.13 8.78
C LEU A 114 -0.18 -10.17 7.26
N ILE A 115 1.03 -9.83 6.81
CA ILE A 115 1.42 -9.94 5.38
C ILE A 115 1.41 -11.39 4.92
N TRP A 116 1.93 -12.30 5.74
CA TRP A 116 1.88 -13.73 5.43
C TRP A 116 0.44 -14.23 5.36
N PHE A 117 -0.38 -13.93 6.37
CA PHE A 117 -1.78 -14.36 6.45
C PHE A 117 -2.63 -13.78 5.33
N TYR A 118 -2.38 -12.52 4.98
CA TYR A 118 -2.97 -11.90 3.78
C TYR A 118 -2.61 -12.69 2.52
N SER A 119 -1.34 -12.96 2.30
CA SER A 119 -0.85 -13.67 1.11
C SER A 119 -1.34 -15.11 1.04
N HIS A 120 -1.47 -15.78 2.20
CA HIS A 120 -1.93 -17.16 2.30
C HIS A 120 -3.45 -17.29 2.08
N LYS A 121 -4.26 -16.45 2.75
CA LYS A 121 -5.71 -16.65 2.83
C LYS A 121 -6.53 -15.41 2.49
N LEU A 122 -6.27 -14.27 3.14
CA LEU A 122 -7.21 -13.13 3.12
C LEU A 122 -7.42 -12.53 1.73
N LYS A 123 -6.38 -12.49 0.89
CA LYS A 123 -6.47 -11.92 -0.47
C LYS A 123 -7.48 -12.62 -1.38
N LYS A 124 -7.88 -13.87 -1.05
CA LYS A 124 -8.91 -14.60 -1.80
C LYS A 124 -10.32 -14.32 -1.32
N MET A 125 -10.45 -13.70 -0.14
CA MET A 125 -11.74 -13.47 0.49
C MET A 125 -12.38 -12.20 -0.03
N PHE A 126 -13.67 -12.25 -0.28
CA PHE A 126 -14.48 -11.13 -0.72
C PHE A 126 -14.29 -9.93 0.21
N LEU A 127 -14.01 -8.75 -0.37
CA LEU A 127 -13.84 -7.45 0.28
C LEU A 127 -12.69 -7.41 1.31
N ILE A 128 -12.53 -8.44 2.14
CA ILE A 128 -11.50 -8.54 3.18
C ILE A 128 -10.10 -8.43 2.57
N GLY A 129 -9.89 -9.02 1.39
CA GLY A 129 -8.62 -8.94 0.66
C GLY A 129 -8.22 -7.49 0.38
N ASN A 130 -9.13 -6.69 -0.20
CA ASN A 130 -8.85 -5.30 -0.56
C ASN A 130 -8.65 -4.41 0.66
N ILE A 131 -9.52 -4.53 1.67
CA ILE A 131 -9.41 -3.80 2.94
C ILE A 131 -8.08 -4.10 3.62
N THR A 132 -7.73 -5.39 3.76
CA THR A 132 -6.47 -5.79 4.40
C THR A 132 -5.26 -5.32 3.60
N ALA A 133 -5.28 -5.39 2.27
CA ALA A 133 -4.20 -4.88 1.43
C ALA A 133 -3.96 -3.39 1.67
N ALA A 134 -5.03 -2.58 1.74
CA ALA A 134 -4.95 -1.15 1.99
C ALA A 134 -4.42 -0.85 3.42
N VAL A 135 -4.90 -1.57 4.44
CA VAL A 135 -4.37 -1.46 5.80
C VAL A 135 -2.88 -1.78 5.85
N LEU A 136 -2.46 -2.92 5.28
CA LEU A 136 -1.06 -3.35 5.26
C LEU A 136 -0.14 -2.34 4.56
N ALA A 137 -0.63 -1.63 3.55
CA ALA A 137 0.15 -0.62 2.85
C ALA A 137 0.34 0.68 3.66
N VAL A 138 -0.57 1.00 4.58
CA VAL A 138 -0.48 2.18 5.46
C VAL A 138 0.27 1.87 6.77
N LEU A 139 0.32 0.62 7.20
CA LEU A 139 0.97 0.21 8.46
C LEU A 139 2.41 0.72 8.64
N PRO A 140 3.29 0.77 7.64
CA PRO A 140 4.65 1.32 7.79
C PRO A 140 4.69 2.73 8.37
N PHE A 141 3.71 3.57 8.04
CA PHE A 141 3.60 4.94 8.57
C PHE A 141 3.17 4.95 10.05
N PHE A 142 2.35 3.98 10.47
CA PHE A 142 2.00 3.81 11.88
C PHE A 142 3.19 3.39 12.74
N GLY A 143 4.16 2.66 12.19
CA GLY A 143 5.42 2.36 12.88
C GLY A 143 6.18 3.63 13.27
N ILE A 144 6.25 4.62 12.39
CA ILE A 144 6.88 5.92 12.66
C ILE A 144 6.02 6.77 13.60
N LEU A 145 4.70 6.76 13.43
CA LEU A 145 3.75 7.45 14.33
C LEU A 145 3.94 6.98 15.78
N MET A 146 4.07 5.67 16.00
CA MET A 146 4.34 5.09 17.32
C MET A 146 5.71 5.49 17.87
N TYR A 147 6.71 5.67 17.01
CA TYR A 147 8.04 6.11 17.41
C TYR A 147 8.03 7.55 17.91
N TYR A 148 7.41 8.47 17.17
CA TYR A 148 7.29 9.88 17.57
C TYR A 148 6.20 10.12 18.61
N LYS A 149 5.30 9.16 18.84
CA LYS A 149 4.13 9.29 19.75
C LYS A 149 3.24 10.47 19.44
N ASN A 150 3.18 10.86 18.18
CA ASN A 150 2.36 11.95 17.71
C ASN A 150 1.00 11.40 17.22
N PHE A 151 -0.05 11.60 18.01
CA PHE A 151 -1.40 11.08 17.73
C PHE A 151 -2.39 12.23 17.41
N TYR A 152 -1.93 13.29 16.79
CA TYR A 152 -2.81 14.38 16.36
C TYR A 152 -3.81 13.92 15.29
N HIS A 153 -5.03 14.45 15.36
CA HIS A 153 -6.12 14.06 14.46
C HIS A 153 -5.79 14.31 12.98
N VAL A 154 -5.00 15.33 12.67
CA VAL A 154 -4.53 15.61 11.29
C VAL A 154 -3.82 14.41 10.66
N ILE A 155 -3.05 13.66 11.44
CA ILE A 155 -2.32 12.48 10.95
C ILE A 155 -3.29 11.37 10.53
N PHE A 156 -4.37 11.20 11.29
CA PHE A 156 -5.41 10.22 10.94
C PHE A 156 -6.20 10.64 9.70
N ALA A 157 -6.38 11.96 9.47
CA ALA A 157 -6.99 12.45 8.24
C ALA A 157 -6.11 12.15 7.01
N HIS A 158 -4.79 12.40 7.09
CA HIS A 158 -3.83 12.00 6.05
C HIS A 158 -3.84 10.47 5.83
N ALA A 159 -3.81 9.69 6.90
CA ALA A 159 -3.83 8.23 6.81
C ALA A 159 -5.13 7.71 6.18
N THR A 160 -6.28 8.33 6.48
CA THR A 160 -7.58 7.99 5.89
C THR A 160 -7.61 8.30 4.40
N PHE A 161 -7.10 9.45 3.99
CA PHE A 161 -7.00 9.81 2.58
C PHE A 161 -6.12 8.81 1.82
N LEU A 162 -4.92 8.53 2.32
CA LEU A 162 -4.01 7.55 1.74
C LEU A 162 -4.62 6.15 1.68
N TYR A 163 -5.28 5.72 2.75
CA TYR A 163 -5.97 4.44 2.83
C TYR A 163 -7.04 4.30 1.73
N LEU A 164 -7.89 5.33 1.55
CA LEU A 164 -8.93 5.32 0.52
C LEU A 164 -8.32 5.24 -0.88
N LEU A 165 -7.27 6.01 -1.18
CA LEU A 165 -6.59 5.95 -2.48
C LEU A 165 -6.00 4.56 -2.76
N ILE A 166 -5.39 3.94 -1.76
CA ILE A 166 -4.84 2.59 -1.89
C ILE A 166 -5.96 1.56 -2.07
N LEU A 167 -7.06 1.68 -1.33
CA LEU A 167 -8.22 0.80 -1.45
C LEU A 167 -8.83 0.89 -2.86
N ILE A 168 -9.04 2.10 -3.38
CA ILE A 168 -9.50 2.33 -4.75
C ILE A 168 -8.54 1.68 -5.75
N ARG A 169 -7.23 1.83 -5.55
CA ARG A 169 -6.22 1.23 -6.42
C ARG A 169 -6.24 -0.30 -6.41
N GLU A 170 -6.46 -0.93 -5.26
CA GLU A 170 -6.59 -2.39 -5.18
C GLU A 170 -7.86 -2.89 -5.90
N LEU A 171 -8.97 -2.14 -5.83
CA LEU A 171 -10.19 -2.47 -6.57
C LEU A 171 -10.01 -2.32 -8.10
N ILE A 172 -9.28 -1.29 -8.56
CA ILE A 172 -8.91 -1.16 -9.99
C ILE A 172 -8.03 -2.32 -10.44
N LYS A 173 -7.11 -2.77 -9.60
CA LYS A 173 -6.27 -3.93 -9.89
C LYS A 173 -7.08 -5.22 -10.02
N ASP A 174 -8.18 -5.37 -9.27
CA ASP A 174 -9.09 -6.50 -9.43
C ASP A 174 -9.83 -6.42 -10.77
N LEU A 175 -10.27 -5.23 -11.21
CA LEU A 175 -10.83 -5.02 -12.56
C LEU A 175 -9.81 -5.34 -13.66
N GLU A 176 -8.53 -5.01 -13.47
CA GLU A 176 -7.44 -5.36 -14.41
C GLU A 176 -7.23 -6.89 -14.52
N ASN A 177 -7.53 -7.65 -13.46
CA ASN A 177 -7.11 -9.04 -13.34
C ASN A 177 -8.27 -10.05 -13.22
N ILE A 178 -9.48 -9.71 -13.65
CA ILE A 178 -10.70 -10.54 -13.50
C ILE A 178 -10.49 -11.99 -13.99
N GLU A 179 -9.87 -12.18 -15.17
CA GLU A 179 -9.64 -13.51 -15.75
C GLU A 179 -8.78 -14.40 -14.84
N GLY A 180 -7.68 -13.87 -14.34
CA GLY A 180 -6.79 -14.62 -13.45
C GLY A 180 -7.39 -14.82 -12.07
N ASP A 181 -8.24 -13.91 -11.60
CA ASP A 181 -8.94 -14.05 -10.33
C ASP A 181 -10.00 -15.15 -10.39
N LEU A 182 -10.75 -15.26 -11.50
CA LEU A 182 -11.68 -16.35 -11.77
C LEU A 182 -10.99 -17.71 -11.77
N ILE A 183 -9.88 -17.85 -12.51
CA ILE A 183 -9.16 -19.12 -12.63
C ILE A 183 -8.46 -19.51 -11.31
N ALA A 184 -8.05 -18.53 -10.52
CA ALA A 184 -7.43 -18.77 -9.21
C ALA A 184 -8.42 -18.89 -8.06
N ASP A 185 -9.73 -18.90 -8.35
CA ASP A 185 -10.84 -18.99 -7.39
C ASP A 185 -10.82 -17.85 -6.33
N TYR A 186 -10.47 -16.62 -6.78
CA TYR A 186 -10.51 -15.43 -5.94
C TYR A 186 -11.89 -14.79 -6.00
N LYS A 187 -12.49 -14.55 -4.84
CA LYS A 187 -13.80 -13.90 -4.71
C LYS A 187 -13.63 -12.37 -4.64
N THR A 188 -13.11 -11.77 -5.71
CA THR A 188 -13.00 -10.30 -5.79
C THR A 188 -14.34 -9.65 -6.13
N ILE A 189 -14.49 -8.33 -5.89
CA ILE A 189 -15.74 -7.60 -6.15
C ILE A 189 -16.18 -7.76 -7.62
N PRO A 190 -15.32 -7.54 -8.64
CA PRO A 190 -15.74 -7.69 -10.03
C PRO A 190 -16.08 -9.14 -10.39
N VAL A 191 -15.45 -10.14 -9.76
CA VAL A 191 -15.76 -11.56 -9.98
C VAL A 191 -17.14 -11.92 -9.43
N VAL A 192 -17.50 -11.41 -8.24
CA VAL A 192 -18.76 -11.77 -7.56
C VAL A 192 -19.94 -10.94 -8.06
N PHE A 193 -19.75 -9.64 -8.25
CA PHE A 193 -20.84 -8.70 -8.57
C PHE A 193 -20.79 -8.12 -9.97
N GLY A 194 -19.75 -8.43 -10.73
CA GLY A 194 -19.54 -7.89 -12.08
C GLY A 194 -18.91 -6.50 -12.07
N GLU A 195 -18.43 -6.12 -13.25
CA GLU A 195 -17.67 -4.90 -13.51
C GLU A 195 -18.45 -3.62 -13.16
N LYS A 196 -19.74 -3.53 -13.54
CA LYS A 196 -20.56 -2.33 -13.31
C LYS A 196 -20.72 -2.00 -11.83
N ARG A 197 -20.97 -3.01 -10.98
CA ARG A 197 -21.08 -2.81 -9.53
C ARG A 197 -19.74 -2.45 -8.91
N ALA A 198 -18.65 -3.07 -9.38
CA ALA A 198 -17.31 -2.72 -8.93
C ALA A 198 -16.99 -1.23 -9.24
N LYS A 199 -17.31 -0.73 -10.42
CA LYS A 199 -17.16 0.69 -10.78
C LYS A 199 -18.00 1.60 -9.89
N SER A 200 -19.24 1.22 -9.57
CA SER A 200 -20.08 2.00 -8.64
C SER A 200 -19.47 2.10 -7.25
N ILE A 201 -18.95 0.98 -6.70
CA ILE A 201 -18.28 0.98 -5.40
C ILE A 201 -17.02 1.86 -5.42
N ILE A 202 -16.22 1.76 -6.47
CA ILE A 202 -15.03 2.59 -6.66
C ILE A 202 -15.41 4.07 -6.72
N SER A 203 -16.48 4.43 -7.43
CA SER A 203 -16.96 5.81 -7.52
C SER A 203 -17.42 6.35 -6.15
N ILE A 204 -18.13 5.55 -5.35
CA ILE A 204 -18.53 5.92 -3.99
C ILE A 204 -17.29 6.15 -3.10
N LEU A 205 -16.31 5.25 -3.15
CA LEU A 205 -15.07 5.42 -2.39
C LEU A 205 -14.27 6.66 -2.85
N THR A 206 -14.28 6.95 -4.16
CA THR A 206 -13.64 8.15 -4.69
C THR A 206 -14.33 9.42 -4.18
N ILE A 207 -15.66 9.45 -4.14
CA ILE A 207 -16.41 10.57 -3.54
C ILE A 207 -16.10 10.67 -2.03
N SER A 208 -15.99 9.56 -1.34
CA SER A 208 -15.66 9.54 0.10
C SER A 208 -14.30 10.17 0.43
N THR A 209 -13.37 10.28 -0.55
CA THR A 209 -12.08 10.98 -0.34
C THR A 209 -12.26 12.49 -0.10
N ILE A 210 -13.39 13.06 -0.49
CA ILE A 210 -13.70 14.47 -0.23
C ILE A 210 -13.73 14.76 1.28
N VAL A 211 -14.19 13.80 2.10
CA VAL A 211 -14.30 13.97 3.54
C VAL A 211 -12.94 14.24 4.20
N PRO A 212 -11.92 13.36 4.11
CA PRO A 212 -10.62 13.64 4.68
C PRO A 212 -9.95 14.88 4.05
N ILE A 213 -10.14 15.15 2.76
CA ILE A 213 -9.62 16.36 2.11
C ILE A 213 -10.22 17.61 2.73
N TYR A 214 -11.54 17.66 2.94
CA TYR A 214 -12.20 18.76 3.61
C TYR A 214 -11.63 19.02 5.01
N PHE A 215 -11.45 17.95 5.80
CA PHE A 215 -10.82 18.08 7.13
C PHE A 215 -9.40 18.63 7.04
N LEU A 216 -8.60 18.18 6.07
CA LEU A 216 -7.22 18.62 5.92
C LEU A 216 -7.11 20.11 5.53
N ILE A 217 -7.92 20.56 4.59
CA ILE A 217 -7.89 21.95 4.10
C ILE A 217 -8.57 22.91 5.10
N GLU A 218 -9.84 22.66 5.44
CA GLU A 218 -10.67 23.65 6.15
C GLU A 218 -10.50 23.58 7.67
N ILE A 219 -10.25 22.40 8.24
CA ILE A 219 -10.21 22.25 9.71
C ILE A 219 -8.78 22.26 10.22
N TYR A 220 -7.87 21.57 9.55
CA TYR A 220 -6.49 21.44 10.02
C TYR A 220 -5.53 22.46 9.39
N ASN A 221 -5.93 23.12 8.31
CA ASN A 221 -5.17 24.16 7.61
C ASN A 221 -3.72 23.71 7.36
N VAL A 222 -3.56 22.71 6.48
CA VAL A 222 -2.25 22.09 6.21
C VAL A 222 -1.32 22.95 5.34
N GLY A 223 -1.67 24.21 5.10
CA GLY A 223 -0.86 25.20 4.44
C GLY A 223 -0.65 24.89 2.96
N TYR A 224 0.60 24.92 2.48
CA TYR A 224 0.91 24.67 1.06
C TYR A 224 0.46 23.30 0.53
N MET A 225 0.19 22.33 1.40
CA MET A 225 -0.37 21.03 0.99
C MET A 225 -1.80 21.15 0.47
N ASP A 226 -2.52 22.26 0.71
CA ASP A 226 -3.86 22.50 0.15
C ASP A 226 -3.85 22.40 -1.37
N ILE A 227 -2.78 22.91 -2.01
CA ILE A 227 -2.61 22.85 -3.47
C ILE A 227 -2.63 21.41 -3.96
N TYR A 228 -1.92 20.52 -3.27
CA TYR A 228 -1.90 19.09 -3.59
C TYR A 228 -3.31 18.49 -3.48
N PHE A 229 -4.07 18.81 -2.43
CA PHE A 229 -5.41 18.28 -2.24
C PHE A 229 -6.41 18.79 -3.28
N TYR A 230 -6.35 20.07 -3.67
CA TYR A 230 -7.17 20.61 -4.76
C TYR A 230 -6.83 19.93 -6.09
N LEU A 231 -5.55 19.77 -6.41
CA LEU A 231 -5.13 19.06 -7.63
C LEU A 231 -5.56 17.58 -7.60
N SER A 232 -5.51 16.95 -6.44
CA SER A 232 -5.97 15.58 -6.24
C SER A 232 -7.46 15.45 -6.49
N LEU A 233 -8.29 16.39 -6.06
CA LEU A 233 -9.74 16.40 -6.36
C LEU A 233 -10.01 16.48 -7.87
N ILE A 234 -9.31 17.36 -8.59
CA ILE A 234 -9.43 17.47 -10.05
C ILE A 234 -9.02 16.16 -10.73
N ALA A 235 -7.91 15.57 -10.29
CA ALA A 235 -7.42 14.30 -10.82
C ALA A 235 -8.39 13.14 -10.54
N LEU A 236 -9.03 13.12 -9.36
CA LEU A 236 -10.04 12.11 -9.00
C LEU A 236 -11.36 12.28 -9.76
N LEU A 237 -11.76 13.50 -10.11
CA LEU A 237 -12.88 13.74 -11.02
C LEU A 237 -12.58 13.18 -12.41
N PHE A 238 -11.39 13.46 -12.93
CA PHE A 238 -10.94 12.90 -14.21
C PHE A 238 -10.85 11.36 -14.16
N PHE A 239 -10.35 10.82 -13.05
CA PHE A 239 -10.32 9.38 -12.80
C PHE A 239 -11.73 8.77 -12.89
N CYS A 240 -12.76 9.37 -12.26
CA CYS A 240 -14.13 8.87 -12.32
C CYS A 240 -14.67 8.87 -13.75
N MET A 241 -14.42 9.94 -14.53
CA MET A 241 -14.85 9.99 -15.94
C MET A 241 -14.19 8.89 -16.79
N MET A 242 -12.89 8.64 -16.59
CA MET A 242 -12.17 7.57 -17.26
C MET A 242 -12.64 6.19 -16.81
N LEU A 243 -12.97 5.99 -15.52
CA LEU A 243 -13.42 4.71 -14.97
C LEU A 243 -14.68 4.19 -15.67
N TRP A 244 -15.65 5.06 -15.89
CA TRP A 244 -16.91 4.66 -16.53
C TRP A 244 -16.76 4.34 -18.02
N LYS A 245 -15.75 4.92 -18.68
CA LYS A 245 -15.42 4.63 -20.09
C LYS A 245 -14.54 3.39 -20.26
N ALA A 246 -13.78 3.02 -19.23
CA ALA A 246 -12.82 1.92 -19.28
C ALA A 246 -13.54 0.58 -19.37
N THR A 247 -13.12 -0.28 -20.31
CA THR A 247 -13.64 -1.64 -20.55
C THR A 247 -12.52 -2.65 -20.75
N THR A 248 -11.31 -2.17 -21.05
CA THR A 248 -10.17 -3.02 -21.38
C THR A 248 -9.13 -3.02 -20.27
N LYS A 249 -8.34 -4.09 -20.19
CA LYS A 249 -7.22 -4.23 -19.25
C LYS A 249 -6.23 -3.06 -19.35
N THR A 250 -5.97 -2.57 -20.57
CA THR A 250 -5.06 -1.44 -20.80
C THR A 250 -5.59 -0.12 -20.24
N GLU A 251 -6.90 0.08 -20.28
CA GLU A 251 -7.56 1.25 -19.69
C GLU A 251 -7.54 1.20 -18.18
N TYR A 252 -7.78 0.03 -17.56
CA TYR A 252 -7.61 -0.16 -16.10
C TYR A 252 -6.17 0.06 -15.67
N LEU A 253 -5.17 -0.34 -16.45
CA LEU A 253 -3.77 -0.03 -16.20
C LEU A 253 -3.49 1.48 -16.19
N LYS A 254 -4.07 2.25 -17.10
CA LYS A 254 -3.94 3.72 -17.11
C LYS A 254 -4.51 4.34 -15.82
N LEU A 255 -5.69 3.88 -15.39
CA LEU A 255 -6.31 4.29 -14.12
C LEU A 255 -5.44 3.94 -12.91
N HIS A 256 -4.86 2.75 -12.90
CA HIS A 256 -3.91 2.31 -11.87
C HIS A 256 -2.68 3.25 -11.79
N PHE A 257 -2.13 3.66 -12.96
CA PHE A 257 -1.01 4.59 -13.00
C PHE A 257 -1.39 6.00 -12.53
N LEU A 258 -2.59 6.49 -12.90
CA LEU A 258 -3.09 7.78 -12.43
C LEU A 258 -3.21 7.82 -10.89
N LEU A 259 -3.80 6.79 -10.28
CA LEU A 259 -3.88 6.68 -8.82
C LEU A 259 -2.49 6.60 -8.18
N LYS A 260 -1.57 5.85 -8.80
CA LYS A 260 -0.19 5.78 -8.33
C LYS A 260 0.50 7.15 -8.38
N PHE A 261 0.24 7.93 -9.41
CA PHE A 261 0.75 9.29 -9.52
C PHE A 261 0.22 10.16 -8.37
N ILE A 262 -1.10 10.16 -8.11
CA ILE A 262 -1.70 10.91 -6.98
C ILE A 262 -1.08 10.49 -5.64
N ILE A 263 -0.83 9.20 -5.40
CA ILE A 263 -0.26 8.70 -4.13
C ILE A 263 1.19 9.17 -3.93
N VAL A 264 1.95 9.39 -4.98
CA VAL A 264 3.41 9.65 -4.92
C VAL A 264 3.75 11.14 -5.07
N SER A 265 2.83 11.95 -5.65
CA SER A 265 3.00 13.41 -5.78
C SER A 265 2.76 14.14 -4.47
#